data_37acc1d014384c526355210218b1299e
#
_entry.id   37acc1d014384c526355210218b1299e
#
_cell.length_a   1.000
_cell.length_b   1.000
_cell.length_c   1.000
_cell.angle_alpha   90.00
_cell.angle_beta   90.00
_cell.angle_gamma   90.00
#
_symmetry.space_group_name_H-M   'P 1'
#
loop_
_entity.id
_entity.type
_entity.pdbx_description
1 polymer ?
#
loop_
_entity_poly.entity_id
_entity_poly.type
_entity_poly.pdbx_seq_one_letter_code
_entity_poly.pdbx_strand_id
1 'polypeptide(L)'
;MLHAVLHDRTGARLFPFITLARPGGGYSVRFLDLLRFPPGTSYREIVQTCWDGFEPIIRQHPEQWLWVYKHWRYLPASSDRPYPFYANRSQHFDRELESQGR
;
A
#
# COMPACT_ATOMS: atom_id res chain seq x y z
N MET A 1 -2.56 -6.82 -1.29
CA MET A 1 -3.96 -7.27 -1.49
C MET A 1 -4.37 -8.46 -0.66
N LEU A 2 -3.49 -9.43 -0.41
CA LEU A 2 -3.80 -10.64 0.40
C LEU A 2 -4.42 -10.30 1.77
N HIS A 3 -3.91 -9.31 2.47
CA HIS A 3 -4.43 -8.87 3.77
C HIS A 3 -5.89 -8.41 3.70
N ALA A 4 -6.29 -7.70 2.63
CA ALA A 4 -7.68 -7.26 2.43
C ALA A 4 -8.61 -8.46 2.21
N VAL A 5 -8.18 -9.44 1.41
CA VAL A 5 -8.94 -10.68 1.16
C VAL A 5 -9.09 -11.49 2.46
N LEU A 6 -8.05 -11.61 3.25
CA LEU A 6 -8.11 -12.31 4.53
C LEU A 6 -9.04 -11.61 5.51
N HIS A 7 -8.97 -10.29 5.61
CA HIS A 7 -9.87 -9.50 6.44
C HIS A 7 -11.34 -9.74 6.05
N ASP A 8 -11.66 -9.61 4.77
CA ASP A 8 -13.02 -9.76 4.25
C ASP A 8 -13.58 -11.18 4.50
N ARG A 9 -12.77 -12.21 4.24
CA ARG A 9 -13.22 -13.61 4.37
C ARG A 9 -13.28 -14.15 5.79
N THR A 10 -12.47 -13.63 6.69
CA THR A 10 -12.31 -14.21 8.02
C THR A 10 -12.68 -13.26 9.16
N GLY A 11 -12.89 -11.97 8.88
CA GLY A 11 -13.02 -10.94 9.90
C GLY A 11 -11.72 -10.66 10.68
N ALA A 12 -10.59 -11.18 10.20
CA ALA A 12 -9.29 -10.96 10.84
C ALA A 12 -8.97 -9.47 10.90
N ARG A 13 -8.50 -9.02 12.04
CA ARG A 13 -8.13 -7.62 12.25
C ARG A 13 -6.82 -7.31 11.52
N LEU A 14 -6.73 -6.12 10.94
CA LEU A 14 -5.50 -5.64 10.32
C LEU A 14 -4.72 -4.78 11.29
N PHE A 15 -3.46 -5.14 11.49
CA PHE A 15 -2.57 -4.45 12.41
C PHE A 15 -1.29 -4.04 11.66
N PRO A 16 -1.30 -2.89 10.96
CA PRO A 16 -0.15 -2.45 10.20
C PRO A 16 1.03 -2.15 11.13
N PHE A 17 2.24 -2.45 10.68
CA PHE A 17 3.46 -2.08 11.36
C PHE A 17 4.57 -1.73 10.37
N ILE A 18 5.53 -0.95 10.81
CA ILE A 18 6.73 -0.59 10.06
C ILE A 18 7.96 -0.76 10.91
N THR A 19 9.05 -1.22 10.30
CA THR A 19 10.34 -1.36 10.95
C THR A 19 11.27 -0.22 10.53
N LEU A 20 11.85 0.45 11.50
CA LEU A 20 12.75 1.58 11.30
C LEU A 20 14.12 1.27 11.90
N ALA A 21 15.19 1.57 11.17
CA ALA A 21 16.55 1.51 11.69
C ALA A 21 16.75 2.59 12.76
N ARG A 22 17.49 2.26 13.80
CA ARG A 22 17.80 3.18 14.91
C ARG A 22 19.17 3.79 14.73
N PRO A 23 19.36 5.08 15.06
CA PRO A 23 20.68 5.65 15.23
C PRO A 23 21.50 4.80 16.23
N GLY A 24 22.73 4.45 15.86
CA GLY A 24 23.58 3.62 16.70
C GLY A 24 23.37 2.11 16.57
N GLY A 25 22.49 1.66 15.70
CA GLY A 25 22.27 0.26 15.37
C GLY A 25 20.97 -0.34 15.92
N GLY A 26 20.61 -1.48 15.34
CA GLY A 26 19.35 -2.17 15.64
C GLY A 26 18.13 -1.54 14.97
N TYR A 27 16.97 -2.07 15.30
CA TYR A 27 15.70 -1.68 14.69
C TYR A 27 14.64 -1.42 15.76
N SER A 28 13.67 -0.59 15.43
CA SER A 28 12.42 -0.43 16.16
C SER A 28 11.25 -0.85 15.30
N VAL A 29 10.27 -1.50 15.89
CA VAL A 29 9.00 -1.82 15.24
C VAL A 29 7.96 -0.86 15.78
N ARG A 30 7.34 -0.10 14.89
CA ARG A 30 6.22 0.79 15.21
C ARG A 30 4.93 0.18 14.69
N PHE A 31 4.03 -0.13 15.59
CA PHE A 31 2.67 -0.52 15.24
C PHE A 31 1.80 0.72 15.04
N LEU A 32 0.97 0.67 14.01
CA LEU A 32 -0.05 1.67 13.73
C LEU A 32 -1.37 1.25 14.39
N ASP A 33 -2.39 2.08 14.23
CA ASP A 33 -3.71 1.79 14.78
C ASP A 33 -4.32 0.53 14.17
N LEU A 34 -5.05 -0.20 14.98
CA LEU A 34 -5.80 -1.36 14.56
C LEU A 34 -6.91 -0.93 13.59
N LEU A 35 -6.90 -1.49 12.40
CA LEU A 35 -7.90 -1.21 11.37
C LEU A 35 -9.02 -2.23 11.41
N ARG A 36 -10.25 -1.72 11.31
CA ARG A 36 -11.48 -2.47 11.14
C ARG A 36 -12.30 -1.83 10.05
N PHE A 37 -12.88 -2.66 9.21
CA PHE A 37 -13.71 -2.20 8.12
C PHE A 37 -15.09 -2.87 8.20
N PRO A 38 -16.16 -2.16 7.84
CA PRO A 38 -17.47 -2.78 7.68
C PRO A 38 -17.44 -3.90 6.63
N PRO A 39 -18.31 -4.92 6.76
CA PRO A 39 -18.48 -5.91 5.69
C PRO A 39 -18.80 -5.24 4.36
N GLY A 40 -18.20 -5.73 3.29
CA GLY A 40 -18.40 -5.18 1.95
C GLY A 40 -17.52 -3.97 1.60
N THR A 41 -16.63 -3.54 2.50
CA THR A 41 -15.61 -2.53 2.16
C THR A 41 -14.74 -3.03 1.02
N SER A 42 -14.52 -2.20 0.00
CA SER A 42 -13.71 -2.59 -1.15
C SER A 42 -12.26 -2.88 -0.78
N TYR A 43 -11.66 -3.86 -1.44
CA TYR A 43 -10.23 -4.18 -1.20
C TYR A 43 -9.32 -2.98 -1.46
N ARG A 44 -9.69 -2.14 -2.43
CA ARG A 44 -8.96 -0.92 -2.74
C ARG A 44 -8.94 0.03 -1.53
N GLU A 45 -10.08 0.26 -0.91
CA GLU A 45 -10.20 1.13 0.26
C GLU A 45 -9.39 0.59 1.44
N ILE A 46 -9.47 -0.73 1.69
CA ILE A 46 -8.70 -1.38 2.76
C ILE A 46 -7.18 -1.19 2.53
N VAL A 47 -6.72 -1.45 1.30
CA VAL A 47 -5.31 -1.30 0.94
C VAL A 47 -4.87 0.16 1.02
N GLN A 48 -5.69 1.09 0.52
CA GLN A 48 -5.38 2.52 0.56
C GLN A 48 -5.26 3.01 1.99
N THR A 49 -6.20 2.66 2.86
CA THR A 49 -6.16 3.04 4.28
C THR A 49 -4.88 2.55 4.98
N CYS A 50 -4.42 1.33 4.66
CA CYS A 50 -3.13 0.86 5.17
C CYS A 50 -1.96 1.74 4.69
N TRP A 51 -1.95 2.12 3.41
CA TRP A 51 -0.91 2.98 2.85
C TRP A 51 -0.94 4.40 3.42
N ASP A 52 -2.12 4.96 3.62
CA ASP A 52 -2.30 6.28 4.23
C ASP A 52 -1.70 6.33 5.65
N GLY A 53 -1.73 5.22 6.37
CA GLY A 53 -1.07 5.10 7.67
C GLY A 53 0.46 5.07 7.59
N PHE A 54 1.04 4.51 6.53
CA PHE A 54 2.49 4.46 6.35
C PHE A 54 3.09 5.74 5.77
N GLU A 55 2.36 6.46 4.93
CA GLU A 55 2.87 7.62 4.20
C GLU A 55 3.50 8.69 5.11
N PRO A 56 2.90 9.10 6.23
CA PRO A 56 3.51 10.10 7.12
C PRO A 56 4.85 9.64 7.68
N ILE A 57 4.99 8.34 7.98
CA ILE A 57 6.22 7.76 8.52
C ILE A 57 7.31 7.72 7.45
N ILE A 58 6.95 7.33 6.22
CA ILE A 58 7.87 7.33 5.07
C ILE A 58 8.38 8.75 4.80
N ARG A 59 7.50 9.76 4.89
CA ARG A 59 7.89 11.17 4.71
C ARG A 59 8.82 11.69 5.80
N GLN A 60 8.69 11.16 7.03
CA GLN A 60 9.60 11.50 8.15
C GLN A 60 10.96 10.82 8.02
N HIS A 61 11.02 9.65 7.37
CA HIS A 61 12.22 8.83 7.25
C HIS A 61 12.48 8.41 5.79
N PRO A 62 12.56 9.37 4.85
CA PRO A 62 12.70 9.06 3.43
C PRO A 62 13.99 8.28 3.11
N GLU A 63 15.04 8.45 3.93
CA GLU A 63 16.31 7.74 3.80
C GLU A 63 16.20 6.24 4.05
N GLN A 64 15.15 5.79 4.72
CA GLN A 64 14.91 4.38 5.04
C GLN A 64 14.01 3.67 4.03
N TRP A 65 13.47 4.40 3.05
CA TRP A 65 12.64 3.84 2.00
C TRP A 65 13.47 3.29 0.85
N LEU A 66 13.13 2.10 0.39
CA LEU A 66 13.86 1.45 -0.71
C LEU A 66 13.49 2.05 -2.07
N TRP A 67 14.02 3.22 -2.39
CA TRP A 67 13.73 3.97 -3.62
C TRP A 67 14.13 3.26 -4.91
N VAL A 68 15.13 2.38 -4.87
CA VAL A 68 15.58 1.60 -6.03
C VAL A 68 14.60 0.51 -6.43
N TYR A 69 13.66 0.15 -5.56
CA TYR A 69 12.64 -0.82 -5.87
C TYR A 69 11.53 -0.18 -6.69
N LYS A 70 11.12 -0.83 -7.77
CA LYS A 70 10.05 -0.35 -8.66
C LYS A 70 8.67 -0.63 -8.05
N HIS A 71 8.26 0.17 -7.07
CA HIS A 71 6.98 -0.01 -6.37
C HIS A 71 5.77 0.21 -7.28
N TRP A 72 5.83 1.22 -8.15
CA TRP A 72 4.73 1.61 -9.05
C TRP A 72 5.05 1.16 -10.47
N ARG A 73 5.03 -0.15 -10.71
CA ARG A 73 5.41 -0.74 -12.00
C ARG A 73 4.40 -0.49 -13.11
N TYR A 74 3.16 -0.27 -12.75
CA TYR A 74 2.07 -0.17 -13.71
C TYR A 74 1.30 1.13 -13.53
N LEU A 75 0.88 1.70 -14.66
CA LEU A 75 -0.01 2.83 -14.76
C LEU A 75 -1.24 2.43 -15.58
N PRO A 76 -2.41 3.06 -15.33
CA PRO A 76 -3.54 2.96 -16.23
C PRO A 76 -3.12 3.27 -17.67
N ALA A 77 -3.66 2.57 -18.67
CA ALA A 77 -3.32 2.80 -20.06
C ALA A 77 -3.68 4.23 -20.51
N SER A 78 -4.72 4.80 -19.91
CA SER A 78 -5.20 6.17 -20.12
C SER A 78 -4.40 7.24 -19.36
N SER A 79 -3.43 6.85 -18.52
CA SER A 79 -2.66 7.82 -17.74
C SER A 79 -1.76 8.67 -18.63
N ASP A 80 -1.81 9.97 -18.45
CA ASP A 80 -0.90 10.95 -19.08
C ASP A 80 0.30 11.30 -18.18
N ARG A 81 0.36 10.72 -16.98
CA ARG A 81 1.43 10.99 -16.01
C ARG A 81 2.78 10.44 -16.52
N PRO A 82 3.83 11.29 -16.59
CA PRO A 82 5.16 10.86 -17.06
C PRO A 82 5.96 10.11 -15.98
N TYR A 83 5.51 10.13 -14.73
CA TYR A 83 6.22 9.58 -13.57
C TYR A 83 5.41 8.48 -12.89
N PRO A 84 6.04 7.42 -12.43
CA PRO A 84 7.48 7.15 -12.54
C PRO A 84 7.89 6.70 -13.94
N PHE A 85 9.05 7.13 -14.39
CA PHE A 85 9.56 6.90 -15.77
C PHE A 85 9.70 5.42 -16.15
N TYR A 86 9.82 4.55 -15.15
CA TYR A 86 9.95 3.09 -15.32
C TYR A 86 8.61 2.35 -15.34
N ALA A 87 7.51 3.04 -15.10
CA ALA A 87 6.19 2.40 -15.06
C ALA A 87 5.68 2.13 -16.47
N ASN A 88 5.09 0.96 -16.66
CA ASN A 88 4.48 0.55 -17.91
C ASN A 88 2.98 0.81 -17.88
N ARG A 89 2.43 1.31 -18.98
CA ARG A 89 0.99 1.37 -19.20
C ARG A 89 0.45 -0.04 -19.42
N SER A 90 -0.64 -0.40 -18.74
CA SER A 90 -1.16 -1.75 -18.78
C SER A 90 -2.68 -1.77 -18.76
N GLN A 91 -3.25 -2.30 -19.86
CA GLN A 91 -4.70 -2.57 -19.93
C GLN A 91 -5.16 -3.65 -18.92
N HIS A 92 -4.26 -4.54 -18.54
CA HIS A 92 -4.57 -5.50 -17.48
C HIS A 92 -4.75 -4.79 -16.15
N PHE A 93 -3.93 -3.80 -15.86
CA PHE A 93 -4.06 -2.98 -14.67
C PHE A 93 -5.36 -2.18 -14.65
N ASP A 94 -5.78 -1.65 -15.81
CA ASP A 94 -7.09 -0.97 -15.93
C ASP A 94 -8.25 -1.92 -15.57
N ARG A 95 -8.23 -3.14 -16.10
CA ARG A 95 -9.24 -4.17 -15.78
C ARG A 95 -9.27 -4.53 -14.31
N GLU A 96 -8.11 -4.64 -13.68
CA GLU A 96 -8.02 -4.90 -12.24
C GLU A 96 -8.62 -3.74 -11.42
N LEU A 97 -8.37 -2.49 -11.81
CA LEU A 97 -8.95 -1.32 -11.15
C LEU A 97 -10.47 -1.28 -11.30
N GLU A 98 -10.99 -1.59 -12.49
CA GLU A 98 -12.43 -1.65 -12.76
C GLU A 98 -13.11 -2.77 -11.96
N SER A 99 -12.46 -3.94 -11.86
CA SER A 99 -12.99 -5.08 -11.10
C SER A 99 -13.05 -4.83 -9.60
N GLN A 100 -12.15 -3.99 -9.08
CA GLN A 100 -12.08 -3.65 -7.66
C GLN A 100 -12.95 -2.45 -7.27
N GLY A 101 -13.38 -1.67 -8.25
CA GLY A 101 -14.28 -0.54 -8.06
C GLY A 101 -15.76 -0.92 -8.01
N ARG A 102 -16.04 -2.19 -8.14
CA ARG A 102 -17.40 -2.76 -8.03
C ARG A 102 -17.52 -3.50 -6.70
#